data_baf0586385797496088d5e4a51000ced
#
_entry.id   baf0586385797496088d5e4a51000ced
#
_cell.length_a   1.000
_cell.length_b   1.000
_cell.length_c   1.000
_cell.angle_alpha   90.00
_cell.angle_beta   90.00
_cell.angle_gamma   90.00
#
_symmetry.space_group_name_H-M   'P 1'
#
loop_
_entity.id
_entity.type
_entity.pdbx_description
1 polymer ?
#
loop_
_entity_poly.entity_id
_entity_poly.type
_entity_poly.pdbx_seq_one_letter_code
_entity_poly.pdbx_strand_id
1 'polypeptide(L)'
;QIIQHSIIPVLNRMHWLRRHKHREEHDLSNQGIKVSFANGPKNSKDWIGIYGVEMIPGSVVAPDWSYVNGTRIAGEGLSDGAIVFSSQLPIGDYVARFFQNDSYNEIANYPFKVIPPPIVMPAKPIFAEREKVVVNFNYGPGNAKDWIAIYQPETDPTKLPSLSWAYVGGSRTVS
;
A
#
# COMPACT_ATOMS: atom_id res chain seq x y z
N GLN A 1 -28.28 -23.25 35.64
CA GLN A 1 -28.45 -22.42 34.44
C GLN A 1 -27.10 -21.72 34.19
N ILE A 2 -26.31 -22.27 33.27
CA ILE A 2 -24.98 -21.77 32.92
C ILE A 2 -25.20 -20.67 31.90
N ILE A 3 -24.85 -19.45 32.27
CA ILE A 3 -24.83 -18.32 31.34
C ILE A 3 -23.51 -18.41 30.56
N GLN A 4 -23.59 -18.86 29.31
CA GLN A 4 -22.48 -18.73 28.33
C GLN A 4 -22.32 -17.26 28.00
N HIS A 5 -21.29 -16.65 28.54
CA HIS A 5 -20.78 -15.40 28.01
C HIS A 5 -20.01 -15.70 26.73
N SER A 6 -20.60 -15.32 25.59
CA SER A 6 -19.94 -15.31 24.31
C SER A 6 -18.76 -14.32 24.40
N ILE A 7 -17.53 -14.83 24.46
CA ILE A 7 -16.32 -14.03 24.35
C ILE A 7 -16.17 -13.71 22.87
N ILE A 8 -16.58 -12.52 22.47
CA ILE A 8 -16.21 -11.94 21.19
C ILE A 8 -14.70 -11.70 21.28
N PRO A 9 -13.86 -12.24 20.38
CA PRO A 9 -12.45 -11.92 20.39
C PRO A 9 -12.30 -10.42 20.09
N VAL A 10 -11.82 -9.67 21.08
CA VAL A 10 -11.44 -8.28 20.91
C VAL A 10 -10.25 -8.28 19.96
N LEU A 11 -10.48 -7.92 18.70
CA LEU A 11 -9.43 -7.69 17.73
C LEU A 11 -8.62 -6.49 18.21
N ASN A 12 -7.47 -6.75 18.83
CA ASN A 12 -6.54 -5.71 19.19
C ASN A 12 -6.10 -4.98 17.91
N ARG A 13 -6.59 -3.77 17.72
CA ARG A 13 -6.08 -2.87 16.69
C ARG A 13 -4.64 -2.53 17.02
N MET A 14 -3.69 -3.22 16.40
CA MET A 14 -2.31 -2.79 16.36
C MET A 14 -2.14 -1.80 15.22
N HIS A 15 -1.67 -0.60 15.52
CA HIS A 15 -1.49 0.48 14.53
C HIS A 15 -0.04 0.57 14.08
N TRP A 16 0.15 0.64 12.78
CA TRP A 16 1.39 1.09 12.17
C TRP A 16 1.40 2.61 12.14
N LEU A 17 2.28 3.24 12.92
CA LEU A 17 2.41 4.70 12.94
C LEU A 17 3.76 5.12 12.34
N ARG A 18 3.68 5.93 11.28
CA ARG A 18 4.81 6.74 10.82
C ARG A 18 4.86 8.02 11.65
N ARG A 19 6.02 8.36 12.23
CA ARG A 19 6.28 9.72 12.70
C ARG A 19 6.47 10.64 11.48
N HIS A 20 5.38 11.13 10.94
CA HIS A 20 5.38 12.35 10.14
C HIS A 20 4.15 13.18 10.51
N LYS A 21 4.40 14.51 10.67
CA LYS A 21 3.41 15.55 10.98
C LYS A 21 2.14 15.38 10.15
N HIS A 22 1.01 15.48 10.82
CA HIS A 22 -0.32 15.68 10.27
C HIS A 22 -0.57 15.03 8.89
N ARG A 23 -1.10 13.83 8.92
CA ARG A 23 -1.84 13.30 7.77
C ARG A 23 -2.95 12.41 8.31
N GLU A 24 -4.17 12.68 7.82
CA GLU A 24 -5.39 11.93 8.05
C GLU A 24 -5.13 10.41 7.92
N GLU A 25 -5.85 9.61 8.71
CA GLU A 25 -5.83 8.14 8.56
C GLU A 25 -6.18 7.78 7.12
N HIS A 26 -5.17 7.53 6.31
CA HIS A 26 -5.38 6.99 4.98
C HIS A 26 -5.72 5.52 5.14
N ASP A 27 -6.97 5.19 4.88
CA ASP A 27 -7.39 3.84 4.54
C ASP A 27 -6.58 3.39 3.31
N LEU A 28 -5.52 2.62 3.55
CA LEU A 28 -4.63 2.11 2.50
C LEU A 28 -5.34 1.13 1.56
N SER A 29 -6.53 0.67 1.91
CA SER A 29 -7.31 -0.28 1.11
C SER A 29 -7.89 0.33 -0.17
N ASN A 30 -7.95 1.67 -0.27
CA ASN A 30 -8.52 2.42 -1.39
C ASN A 30 -7.54 3.36 -2.09
N GLN A 31 -6.25 3.30 -1.79
CA GLN A 31 -5.27 4.10 -2.51
C GLN A 31 -5.02 3.48 -3.89
N GLY A 32 -5.43 4.21 -4.93
CA GLY A 32 -5.07 3.86 -6.30
C GLY A 32 -3.56 3.89 -6.52
N ILE A 33 -3.12 3.23 -7.58
CA ILE A 33 -1.71 3.17 -7.97
C ILE A 33 -1.35 4.47 -8.68
N LYS A 34 -0.54 5.31 -8.02
CA LYS A 34 -0.04 6.55 -8.62
C LYS A 34 1.20 6.26 -9.46
N VAL A 35 1.12 6.52 -10.76
CA VAL A 35 2.23 6.46 -11.71
C VAL A 35 2.60 7.89 -12.11
N SER A 36 3.83 8.30 -11.82
CA SER A 36 4.40 9.59 -12.24
C SER A 36 5.24 9.39 -13.49
N PHE A 37 5.19 10.35 -14.40
CA PHE A 37 5.98 10.35 -15.63
C PHE A 37 6.61 11.72 -15.87
N ALA A 38 7.71 11.75 -16.63
CA ALA A 38 8.43 12.95 -17.01
C ALA A 38 9.06 12.80 -18.40
N ASN A 39 9.33 13.92 -19.08
CA ASN A 39 9.94 13.98 -20.41
C ASN A 39 9.15 13.23 -21.49
N GLY A 40 7.82 13.15 -21.37
CA GLY A 40 6.96 12.58 -22.39
C GLY A 40 6.91 13.41 -23.68
N PRO A 41 6.53 12.81 -24.83
CA PRO A 41 6.54 13.47 -26.15
C PRO A 41 5.47 14.56 -26.34
N LYS A 42 4.52 14.70 -25.41
CA LYS A 42 3.41 15.66 -25.46
C LYS A 42 2.37 15.40 -26.54
N ASN A 43 2.21 14.16 -27.00
CA ASN A 43 1.10 13.86 -27.90
C ASN A 43 -0.20 13.70 -27.10
N SER A 44 -1.31 14.18 -27.64
CA SER A 44 -2.63 14.07 -27.00
C SER A 44 -3.08 12.63 -26.75
N LYS A 45 -2.47 11.67 -27.44
CA LYS A 45 -2.76 10.25 -27.36
C LYS A 45 -1.62 9.42 -26.78
N ASP A 46 -0.69 10.06 -26.09
CA ASP A 46 0.27 9.34 -25.24
C ASP A 46 -0.49 8.73 -24.07
N TRP A 47 -0.18 7.48 -23.72
CA TRP A 47 -0.94 6.75 -22.71
C TRP A 47 -0.05 5.82 -21.85
N ILE A 48 -0.52 5.54 -20.64
CA ILE A 48 0.13 4.61 -19.72
C ILE A 48 -0.83 3.46 -19.44
N GLY A 49 -0.33 2.23 -19.59
CA GLY A 49 -1.05 1.01 -19.25
C GLY A 49 -0.36 0.22 -18.14
N ILE A 50 -1.16 -0.43 -17.30
CA ILE A 50 -0.70 -1.37 -16.29
C ILE A 50 -0.83 -2.78 -16.85
N TYR A 51 0.25 -3.54 -16.84
CA TYR A 51 0.29 -4.92 -17.34
C TYR A 51 0.87 -5.85 -16.29
N GLY A 52 0.40 -7.10 -16.23
CA GLY A 52 1.15 -8.16 -15.57
C GLY A 52 2.48 -8.41 -16.31
N VAL A 53 3.52 -8.82 -15.60
CA VAL A 53 4.88 -8.99 -16.19
C VAL A 53 4.92 -9.92 -17.39
N GLU A 54 4.01 -10.91 -17.43
CA GLU A 54 3.92 -11.89 -18.53
C GLU A 54 3.01 -11.42 -19.68
N MET A 55 2.35 -10.26 -19.54
CA MET A 55 1.44 -9.76 -20.57
C MET A 55 2.19 -9.02 -21.68
N ILE A 56 1.84 -9.33 -22.91
CA ILE A 56 2.43 -8.68 -24.10
C ILE A 56 1.47 -7.58 -24.58
N PRO A 57 1.87 -6.29 -24.51
CA PRO A 57 1.08 -5.18 -25.05
C PRO A 57 0.73 -5.41 -26.53
N GLY A 58 -0.48 -5.08 -26.91
CA GLY A 58 -0.99 -5.31 -28.27
C GLY A 58 -1.59 -6.70 -28.48
N SER A 59 -1.17 -7.72 -27.73
CA SER A 59 -1.79 -9.05 -27.76
C SER A 59 -2.90 -9.20 -26.72
N VAL A 60 -2.84 -8.44 -25.64
CA VAL A 60 -3.85 -8.42 -24.58
C VAL A 60 -4.18 -6.98 -24.18
N VAL A 61 -5.39 -6.77 -23.71
CA VAL A 61 -5.82 -5.47 -23.17
C VAL A 61 -5.17 -5.26 -21.80
N ALA A 62 -4.66 -4.04 -21.54
CA ALA A 62 -4.16 -3.68 -20.23
C ALA A 62 -5.28 -3.79 -19.17
N PRO A 63 -5.05 -4.41 -18.01
CA PRO A 63 -5.98 -4.41 -16.89
C PRO A 63 -6.48 -3.02 -16.51
N ASP A 64 -5.60 -2.02 -16.57
CA ASP A 64 -5.97 -0.61 -16.48
C ASP A 64 -5.05 0.25 -17.37
N TRP A 65 -5.58 1.36 -17.87
CA TRP A 65 -4.83 2.30 -18.70
C TRP A 65 -5.46 3.69 -18.68
N SER A 66 -4.71 4.71 -19.05
CA SER A 66 -5.21 6.07 -19.21
C SER A 66 -4.29 6.86 -20.14
N TYR A 67 -4.85 7.83 -20.86
CA TYR A 67 -4.05 8.87 -21.50
C TYR A 67 -3.32 9.71 -20.44
N VAL A 68 -2.27 10.41 -20.85
CA VAL A 68 -1.44 11.25 -19.96
C VAL A 68 -2.21 12.33 -19.22
N ASN A 69 -3.38 12.72 -19.74
CA ASN A 69 -4.30 13.66 -19.09
C ASN A 69 -5.13 13.04 -17.93
N GLY A 70 -4.92 11.77 -17.61
CA GLY A 70 -5.63 11.08 -16.53
C GLY A 70 -7.01 10.55 -16.89
N THR A 71 -7.41 10.54 -18.17
CA THR A 71 -8.71 10.07 -18.64
C THR A 71 -8.60 9.01 -19.74
N ARG A 72 -9.73 8.38 -20.09
CA ARG A 72 -9.85 7.48 -21.25
C ARG A 72 -10.23 8.18 -22.55
N ILE A 73 -10.28 9.49 -22.52
CA ILE A 73 -10.55 10.33 -23.69
C ILE A 73 -9.29 11.13 -23.95
N ALA A 74 -8.78 11.08 -25.18
CA ALA A 74 -7.61 11.85 -25.59
C ALA A 74 -7.87 13.35 -25.39
N GLY A 75 -6.88 14.06 -24.86
CA GLY A 75 -6.98 15.47 -24.52
C GLY A 75 -5.67 16.19 -24.68
N GLU A 76 -5.30 17.03 -23.72
CA GLU A 76 -4.00 17.69 -23.72
C GLU A 76 -2.86 16.67 -23.56
N GLY A 77 -1.84 16.77 -24.43
CA GLY A 77 -0.60 16.02 -24.29
C GLY A 77 0.31 16.64 -23.25
N LEU A 78 0.75 15.85 -22.29
CA LEU A 78 1.61 16.30 -21.19
C LEU A 78 3.00 15.66 -21.28
N SER A 79 4.05 16.44 -21.00
CA SER A 79 5.41 15.90 -20.85
C SER A 79 5.65 15.32 -19.49
N ASP A 80 5.00 15.86 -18.47
CA ASP A 80 5.23 15.53 -17.06
C ASP A 80 3.89 15.49 -16.34
N GLY A 81 3.75 14.56 -15.39
CA GLY A 81 2.51 14.45 -14.63
C GLY A 81 2.43 13.21 -13.78
N ALA A 82 1.23 12.93 -13.31
CA ALA A 82 0.92 11.71 -12.60
C ALA A 82 -0.52 11.27 -12.86
N ILE A 83 -0.71 9.98 -13.01
CA ILE A 83 -2.02 9.33 -13.16
C ILE A 83 -2.25 8.47 -11.92
N VAL A 84 -3.46 8.48 -11.39
CA VAL A 84 -3.89 7.55 -10.35
C VAL A 84 -4.82 6.53 -10.98
N PHE A 85 -4.38 5.29 -11.05
CA PHE A 85 -5.19 4.17 -11.48
C PHE A 85 -6.03 3.70 -10.31
N SER A 86 -7.34 3.60 -10.51
CA SER A 86 -8.32 3.23 -9.48
C SER A 86 -8.55 1.72 -9.37
N SER A 87 -8.01 0.93 -10.30
CA SER A 87 -8.21 -0.52 -10.33
C SER A 87 -7.58 -1.17 -9.11
N GLN A 88 -8.35 -2.04 -8.46
CA GLN A 88 -7.83 -2.95 -7.46
C GLN A 88 -7.16 -4.12 -8.16
N LEU A 89 -5.86 -4.03 -8.37
CA LEU A 89 -5.10 -5.12 -8.95
C LEU A 89 -4.96 -6.27 -7.94
N PRO A 90 -5.09 -7.54 -8.35
CA PRO A 90 -4.71 -8.68 -7.53
C PRO A 90 -3.25 -8.60 -7.08
N ILE A 91 -2.92 -9.34 -6.01
CA ILE A 91 -1.53 -9.54 -5.60
C ILE A 91 -0.74 -10.12 -6.76
N GLY A 92 0.41 -9.51 -7.10
CA GLY A 92 1.22 -9.95 -8.23
C GLY A 92 2.30 -8.95 -8.66
N ASP A 93 3.00 -9.31 -9.70
CA ASP A 93 4.05 -8.50 -10.33
C ASP A 93 3.51 -7.80 -11.57
N TYR A 94 3.75 -6.49 -11.67
CA TYR A 94 3.20 -5.63 -12.71
C TYR A 94 4.27 -4.71 -13.29
N VAL A 95 3.96 -4.15 -14.46
CA VAL A 95 4.76 -3.12 -15.14
C VAL A 95 3.83 -2.00 -15.58
N ALA A 96 4.10 -0.77 -15.15
CA ALA A 96 3.53 0.42 -15.77
C ALA A 96 4.32 0.71 -17.04
N ARG A 97 3.64 0.82 -18.19
CA ARG A 97 4.26 1.03 -19.51
C ARG A 97 3.73 2.29 -20.14
N PHE A 98 4.62 3.14 -20.61
CA PHE A 98 4.30 4.40 -21.28
C PHE A 98 4.44 4.23 -22.79
N PHE A 99 3.35 4.47 -23.51
CA PHE A 99 3.25 4.30 -24.96
C PHE A 99 2.98 5.61 -25.66
N GLN A 100 3.53 5.74 -26.87
CA GLN A 100 3.42 6.94 -27.69
C GLN A 100 2.22 6.88 -28.63
N ASN A 101 1.41 7.93 -28.62
CA ASN A 101 0.44 8.30 -29.69
C ASN A 101 -0.46 7.17 -30.19
N ASP A 102 -1.26 6.55 -29.31
CA ASP A 102 -2.15 5.41 -29.59
C ASP A 102 -1.45 4.17 -30.18
N SER A 103 -0.15 4.09 -30.10
CA SER A 103 0.63 2.94 -30.55
C SER A 103 1.04 2.06 -29.36
N TYR A 104 1.62 0.90 -29.68
CA TYR A 104 2.36 0.08 -28.70
C TYR A 104 3.88 0.34 -28.76
N ASN A 105 4.28 1.51 -29.28
CA ASN A 105 5.66 1.95 -29.17
C ASN A 105 5.94 2.39 -27.74
N GLU A 106 6.53 1.51 -26.96
CA GLU A 106 6.88 1.74 -25.56
C GLU A 106 8.09 2.68 -25.47
N ILE A 107 7.95 3.76 -24.72
CA ILE A 107 9.00 4.77 -24.52
C ILE A 107 9.57 4.77 -23.11
N ALA A 108 8.85 4.22 -22.14
CA ALA A 108 9.34 4.01 -20.78
C ALA A 108 8.52 2.92 -20.08
N ASN A 109 9.12 2.29 -19.06
CA ASN A 109 8.40 1.37 -18.17
C ASN A 109 8.97 1.41 -16.75
N TYR A 110 8.17 0.92 -15.80
CA TYR A 110 8.58 0.76 -14.41
C TYR A 110 7.89 -0.47 -13.78
N PRO A 111 8.66 -1.48 -13.34
CA PRO A 111 8.11 -2.64 -12.65
C PRO A 111 7.72 -2.31 -11.21
N PHE A 112 6.63 -2.91 -10.72
CA PHE A 112 6.19 -2.79 -9.34
C PHE A 112 5.46 -4.05 -8.87
N LYS A 113 5.23 -4.16 -7.55
CA LYS A 113 4.49 -5.29 -6.96
C LYS A 113 3.26 -4.81 -6.23
N VAL A 114 2.18 -5.56 -6.36
CA VAL A 114 1.04 -5.49 -5.46
C VAL A 114 1.20 -6.59 -4.42
N ILE A 115 1.31 -6.21 -3.17
CA ILE A 115 1.50 -7.11 -2.03
C ILE A 115 0.31 -7.04 -1.09
N PRO A 116 0.07 -8.05 -0.24
CA PRO A 116 -0.96 -7.97 0.79
C PRO A 116 -0.75 -6.77 1.72
N PRO A 117 -1.82 -6.25 2.35
CA PRO A 117 -1.68 -5.21 3.37
C PRO A 117 -0.81 -5.71 4.54
N PRO A 118 -0.13 -4.80 5.26
CA PRO A 118 0.63 -5.17 6.44
C PRO A 118 -0.23 -5.90 7.47
N ILE A 119 0.29 -6.99 8.01
CA ILE A 119 -0.38 -7.81 9.03
C ILE A 119 0.45 -7.76 10.31
N VAL A 120 -0.21 -7.57 11.44
CA VAL A 120 0.40 -7.62 12.78
C VAL A 120 -0.46 -8.52 13.65
N MET A 121 0.14 -9.55 14.25
CA MET A 121 -0.55 -10.52 15.09
C MET A 121 0.27 -10.87 16.33
N PRO A 122 -0.34 -10.95 17.53
CA PRO A 122 0.32 -11.59 18.66
C PRO A 122 0.55 -13.08 18.35
N ALA A 123 1.64 -13.65 18.88
CA ALA A 123 1.99 -15.06 18.64
C ALA A 123 0.92 -16.04 19.18
N LYS A 124 0.12 -15.59 20.14
CA LYS A 124 -1.03 -16.33 20.72
C LYS A 124 -2.10 -15.34 21.19
N PRO A 125 -3.36 -15.76 21.34
CA PRO A 125 -4.46 -14.88 21.73
C PRO A 125 -4.50 -14.51 23.21
N ILE A 126 -3.85 -15.31 24.09
CA ILE A 126 -3.89 -15.13 25.55
C ILE A 126 -2.47 -15.24 26.10
N PHE A 127 -2.09 -14.29 26.93
CA PHE A 127 -0.81 -14.26 27.67
C PHE A 127 -1.08 -14.25 29.17
N ALA A 128 -0.22 -14.93 29.95
CA ALA A 128 -0.26 -14.85 31.40
C ALA A 128 0.21 -13.46 31.88
N GLU A 129 -0.13 -13.12 33.11
CA GLU A 129 0.39 -11.90 33.73
C GLU A 129 1.93 -11.90 33.70
N ARG A 130 2.54 -10.78 33.30
CA ARG A 130 3.99 -10.60 33.15
C ARG A 130 4.67 -11.48 32.11
N GLU A 131 3.92 -12.20 31.31
CA GLU A 131 4.47 -12.96 30.21
C GLU A 131 4.94 -11.99 29.09
N LYS A 132 6.09 -12.33 28.48
CA LYS A 132 6.60 -11.57 27.33
C LYS A 132 5.65 -11.71 26.13
N VAL A 133 5.15 -10.60 25.63
CA VAL A 133 4.31 -10.57 24.41
C VAL A 133 5.23 -10.62 23.19
N VAL A 134 5.05 -11.65 22.37
CA VAL A 134 5.69 -11.78 21.06
C VAL A 134 4.69 -11.42 19.98
N VAL A 135 5.10 -10.56 19.07
CA VAL A 135 4.28 -10.06 17.96
C VAL A 135 4.93 -10.46 16.65
N ASN A 136 4.18 -11.13 15.80
CA ASN A 136 4.56 -11.44 14.42
C ASN A 136 4.00 -10.35 13.48
N PHE A 137 4.73 -10.04 12.42
CA PHE A 137 4.27 -9.11 11.39
C PHE A 137 4.79 -9.53 10.02
N ASN A 138 4.02 -9.19 8.98
CA ASN A 138 4.37 -9.46 7.58
C ASN A 138 3.98 -8.26 6.72
N TYR A 139 4.60 -8.16 5.55
CA TYR A 139 4.30 -7.17 4.52
C TYR A 139 4.44 -5.71 4.98
N GLY A 140 5.27 -5.46 6.00
CA GLY A 140 5.59 -4.08 6.41
C GLY A 140 6.35 -3.33 5.33
N PRO A 141 6.36 -1.98 5.38
CA PRO A 141 7.03 -1.14 4.38
C PRO A 141 8.55 -1.30 4.30
N GLY A 142 9.18 -1.92 5.31
CA GLY A 142 10.61 -2.21 5.34
C GLY A 142 11.50 -1.01 5.70
N ASN A 143 10.94 0.04 6.31
CA ASN A 143 11.75 1.17 6.75
C ASN A 143 12.39 0.87 8.12
N ALA A 144 13.66 1.26 8.31
CA ALA A 144 14.37 1.05 9.59
C ALA A 144 13.68 1.70 10.80
N LYS A 145 12.86 2.73 10.58
CA LYS A 145 12.09 3.43 11.62
C LYS A 145 10.63 2.97 11.75
N ASP A 146 10.23 1.91 11.07
CA ASP A 146 8.92 1.30 11.30
C ASP A 146 8.91 0.67 12.69
N TRP A 147 7.80 0.82 13.40
CA TRP A 147 7.68 0.34 14.77
C TRP A 147 6.28 -0.23 15.04
N ILE A 148 6.22 -1.11 16.01
CA ILE A 148 5.00 -1.76 16.48
C ILE A 148 4.80 -1.39 17.95
N ALA A 149 3.56 -1.06 18.31
CA ALA A 149 3.21 -0.71 19.67
C ALA A 149 1.96 -1.44 20.15
N ILE A 150 1.88 -1.61 21.46
CA ILE A 150 0.73 -2.19 22.16
C ILE A 150 0.00 -1.07 22.87
N TYR A 151 -1.31 -0.98 22.64
CA TYR A 151 -2.22 -0.04 23.27
C TYR A 151 -3.35 -0.80 23.97
N GLN A 152 -4.01 -0.15 24.91
CA GLN A 152 -5.30 -0.62 25.37
C GLN A 152 -6.34 -0.50 24.24
N PRO A 153 -7.37 -1.35 24.21
CA PRO A 153 -8.47 -1.19 23.25
C PRO A 153 -9.02 0.24 23.27
N GLU A 154 -9.41 0.75 22.11
CA GLU A 154 -10.00 2.09 21.93
C GLU A 154 -9.08 3.28 22.28
N THR A 155 -7.82 3.03 22.60
CA THR A 155 -6.84 4.12 22.79
C THR A 155 -6.54 4.81 21.45
N ASP A 156 -6.70 6.14 21.43
CA ASP A 156 -6.22 6.97 20.32
C ASP A 156 -4.69 7.12 20.43
N PRO A 157 -3.92 6.51 19.50
CA PRO A 157 -2.46 6.52 19.57
C PRO A 157 -1.85 7.91 19.34
N THR A 158 -2.64 8.88 18.87
CA THR A 158 -2.19 10.27 18.69
C THR A 158 -2.27 11.07 19.99
N LYS A 159 -3.06 10.62 20.96
CA LYS A 159 -3.33 11.33 22.21
C LYS A 159 -2.68 10.70 23.44
N LEU A 160 -2.53 9.38 23.44
CA LEU A 160 -2.01 8.64 24.59
C LEU A 160 -0.78 7.82 24.22
N PRO A 161 0.18 7.68 25.16
CA PRO A 161 1.36 6.86 24.95
C PRO A 161 0.99 5.38 24.86
N SER A 162 1.78 4.62 24.12
CA SER A 162 1.68 3.15 24.08
C SER A 162 2.10 2.52 25.40
N LEU A 163 1.51 1.39 25.73
CA LEU A 163 1.94 0.55 26.88
C LEU A 163 3.34 -0.03 26.66
N SER A 164 3.65 -0.39 25.42
CA SER A 164 4.97 -0.85 25.01
C SER A 164 5.15 -0.66 23.51
N TRP A 165 6.40 -0.56 23.06
CA TRP A 165 6.72 -0.44 21.64
C TRP A 165 8.13 -0.92 21.33
N ALA A 166 8.39 -1.29 20.09
CA ALA A 166 9.72 -1.55 19.56
C ALA A 166 9.77 -1.25 18.05
N TYR A 167 10.94 -0.91 17.54
CA TYR A 167 11.16 -0.92 16.09
C TYR A 167 11.04 -2.35 15.54
N VAL A 168 10.74 -2.48 14.26
CA VAL A 168 10.61 -3.80 13.62
C VAL A 168 11.88 -4.66 13.72
N GLY A 169 13.05 -4.05 13.95
CA GLY A 169 14.28 -4.75 14.31
C GLY A 169 14.32 -5.34 15.73
N GLY A 170 13.25 -5.20 16.50
CA GLY A 170 13.11 -5.76 17.86
C GLY A 170 13.76 -4.95 18.98
N SER A 171 14.29 -3.76 18.69
CA SER A 171 14.94 -2.87 19.68
C SER A 171 14.19 -1.53 19.81
N ARG A 172 14.60 -0.71 20.78
CA ARG A 172 14.15 0.70 20.90
C ARG A 172 15.12 1.68 20.25
N THR A 173 16.19 1.19 19.68
CA THR A 173 17.15 1.95 18.87
C THR A 173 17.06 1.51 17.42
N VAL A 174 17.18 2.47 16.50
CA VAL A 174 17.25 2.20 15.07
C VAL A 174 18.57 1.51 14.77
N SER A 175 18.53 0.33 14.17
CA SER A 175 19.71 -0.41 13.69
C SER A 175 19.95 -0.14 12.20
#